data_ce57b7f4d1e4edc7280046da554c6abc
#
_entry.id   ce57b7f4d1e4edc7280046da554c6abc
#
_cell.length_a   1.000
_cell.length_b   1.000
_cell.length_c   1.000
_cell.angle_alpha   90.00
_cell.angle_beta   90.00
_cell.angle_gamma   90.00
#
_symmetry.space_group_name_H-M   'P 1'
#
loop_
_entity.id
_entity.type
_entity.pdbx_description
1 polymer ?
#
loop_
_entity_poly.entity_id
_entity_poly.type
_entity_poly.pdbx_seq_one_letter_code
_entity_poly.pdbx_strand_id
1 'polypeptide(L)'
;MDLTFDKVSYLPKEDITGTAPGPGSITVSHLGVPVSTFQCDESFNVGTFPEGGYSLLWIDGVDSISSSFEVLSDSWDRLRYGFVAEFSDSVVTKNYQTWAKKLHLTAVQFYDWAWRHEILTTNQTHYDDPMGQEISTAKIQELIAAYKEIGATSCGYVAVYAVDMEGWARWKQVGLYDSQGVPYQLGDDFLRILDPADPVWLDHLITQLQKAHEFGFPAFHLDQYGYPRMAMRSDGSRIDLTEQFPKMLNKIVESVPECRHIFNNVNDFPTWTTTKTNQDATYIEVWDPHSTYGNLANLVSKTRELNSKKPIILSAYLKPFGEINSDENLTEAVSSFELTSASIISGGASHLILGGNGRVLYHAYYVTNYLASGSALDVFQKHYDFVVAAGDLLYDPTRVDVTRNDAFGVNTEVQFTSEVPCSSEAIPKNLWIRIFKGQTGLTIHIINLLDQEDSIWDKPKKIISTETELTISVDAVGYSSQASIGYSADGAAFELKPMQVLGNRLLTTFDIHGPWTIVNIPLKSRD
;
A
#
# COMPACT_ATOMS: atom_id res chain seq x y z
N MET A 1 19.67 -12.30 -15.63
CA MET A 1 18.41 -13.09 -15.60
C MET A 1 17.84 -12.93 -14.21
N ASP A 2 16.53 -12.84 -14.08
CA ASP A 2 15.87 -12.51 -12.82
C ASP A 2 15.17 -13.75 -12.24
N LEU A 3 15.07 -13.80 -10.92
CA LEU A 3 14.18 -14.71 -10.22
C LEU A 3 12.76 -14.10 -10.24
N THR A 4 11.80 -14.78 -10.88
CA THR A 4 10.44 -14.23 -11.03
C THR A 4 9.38 -15.29 -10.76
N PHE A 5 8.27 -14.85 -10.16
CA PHE A 5 7.08 -15.68 -9.96
C PHE A 5 6.06 -15.49 -11.08
N ASP A 6 5.17 -16.46 -11.27
CA ASP A 6 4.11 -16.37 -12.27
C ASP A 6 2.96 -15.48 -11.81
N LYS A 7 2.75 -15.34 -10.50
CA LYS A 7 1.67 -14.56 -9.89
C LYS A 7 2.17 -13.59 -8.81
N VAL A 8 1.36 -12.61 -8.47
CA VAL A 8 1.61 -11.64 -7.39
C VAL A 8 1.29 -12.22 -6.00
N SER A 9 0.39 -13.22 -5.93
CA SER A 9 0.07 -14.04 -4.76
C SER A 9 -0.56 -15.35 -5.22
N TYR A 10 -0.52 -16.37 -4.39
CA TYR A 10 -1.03 -17.71 -4.68
C TYR A 10 -2.15 -18.09 -3.73
N LEU A 11 -3.11 -18.89 -4.21
CA LEU A 11 -4.16 -19.44 -3.37
C LEU A 11 -3.65 -20.66 -2.58
N PRO A 12 -4.26 -21.00 -1.41
CA PRO A 12 -3.97 -22.25 -0.72
C PRO A 12 -4.15 -23.46 -1.65
N LYS A 13 -3.17 -24.39 -1.64
CA LYS A 13 -3.09 -25.57 -2.49
C LYS A 13 -2.77 -25.30 -3.97
N GLU A 14 -2.44 -24.09 -4.33
CA GLU A 14 -1.90 -23.76 -5.64
C GLU A 14 -0.38 -23.96 -5.64
N ASP A 15 0.16 -24.51 -6.74
CA ASP A 15 1.61 -24.67 -6.92
C ASP A 15 2.27 -23.32 -7.12
N ILE A 16 3.37 -23.08 -6.40
CA ILE A 16 4.20 -21.89 -6.56
C ILE A 16 5.20 -22.14 -7.68
N THR A 17 5.05 -21.39 -8.76
CA THR A 17 5.84 -21.55 -10.00
C THR A 17 6.52 -20.25 -10.41
N GLY A 18 7.60 -20.38 -11.19
CA GLY A 18 8.34 -19.22 -11.68
C GLY A 18 9.56 -19.58 -12.51
N THR A 19 10.40 -18.59 -12.77
CA THR A 19 11.65 -18.75 -13.50
C THR A 19 12.85 -18.36 -12.65
N ALA A 20 13.95 -19.12 -12.79
CA ALA A 20 15.23 -18.88 -12.13
C ALA A 20 16.27 -18.42 -13.15
N PRO A 21 17.37 -17.77 -12.71
CA PRO A 21 18.46 -17.34 -13.61
C PRO A 21 19.12 -18.48 -14.36
N GLY A 22 19.06 -19.70 -13.83
CA GLY A 22 19.64 -20.92 -14.38
C GLY A 22 19.56 -22.09 -13.38
N PRO A 23 20.25 -23.20 -13.67
CA PRO A 23 20.32 -24.33 -12.75
C PRO A 23 20.88 -23.91 -11.38
N GLY A 24 20.24 -24.37 -10.31
CA GLY A 24 20.64 -24.02 -8.97
C GLY A 24 19.82 -24.70 -7.88
N SER A 25 20.06 -24.32 -6.64
CA SER A 25 19.29 -24.75 -5.46
C SER A 25 18.40 -23.63 -4.98
N ILE A 26 17.14 -23.92 -4.74
CA ILE A 26 16.16 -23.00 -4.16
C ILE A 26 15.88 -23.45 -2.73
N THR A 27 16.06 -22.55 -1.77
CA THR A 27 15.62 -22.71 -0.38
C THR A 27 14.44 -21.78 -0.10
N VAL A 28 13.32 -22.35 0.35
CA VAL A 28 12.17 -21.60 0.85
C VAL A 28 12.25 -21.52 2.37
N SER A 29 12.07 -20.32 2.91
CA SER A 29 12.07 -20.08 4.35
C SER A 29 10.85 -19.26 4.78
N HIS A 30 10.39 -19.48 6.01
CA HIS A 30 9.37 -18.68 6.67
C HIS A 30 10.00 -17.94 7.85
N LEU A 31 10.08 -16.62 7.79
CA LEU A 31 10.71 -15.77 8.81
C LEU A 31 12.11 -16.27 9.24
N GLY A 32 12.94 -16.67 8.28
CA GLY A 32 14.29 -17.18 8.48
C GLY A 32 14.38 -18.67 8.81
N VAL A 33 13.27 -19.36 9.08
CA VAL A 33 13.25 -20.80 9.30
C VAL A 33 13.16 -21.52 7.94
N PRO A 34 14.17 -22.31 7.52
CA PRO A 34 14.07 -23.10 6.30
C PRO A 34 12.92 -24.11 6.37
N VAL A 35 12.07 -24.10 5.35
CA VAL A 35 10.90 -24.98 5.24
C VAL A 35 11.20 -26.13 4.27
N SER A 36 11.82 -25.83 3.13
CA SER A 36 12.13 -26.83 2.10
C SER A 36 13.25 -26.36 1.18
N THR A 37 13.90 -27.32 0.50
CA THR A 37 14.95 -27.05 -0.48
C THR A 37 14.72 -27.91 -1.72
N PHE A 38 14.88 -27.32 -2.91
CA PHE A 38 14.63 -27.90 -4.21
C PHE A 38 15.82 -27.66 -5.14
N GLN A 39 15.99 -28.52 -6.15
CA GLN A 39 16.85 -28.26 -7.29
C GLN A 39 16.00 -27.72 -8.43
N CYS A 40 16.50 -26.75 -9.18
CA CYS A 40 15.81 -26.18 -10.34
C CYS A 40 16.78 -26.03 -11.53
N ASP A 41 16.20 -25.98 -12.71
CA ASP A 41 16.85 -25.53 -13.93
C ASP A 41 16.52 -24.03 -14.19
N GLU A 42 16.03 -23.66 -15.38
CA GLU A 42 15.58 -22.30 -15.70
C GLU A 42 14.14 -22.00 -15.22
N SER A 43 13.41 -23.01 -14.77
CA SER A 43 12.08 -22.88 -14.19
C SER A 43 11.98 -23.68 -12.91
N PHE A 44 11.07 -23.28 -12.02
CA PHE A 44 10.84 -24.01 -10.78
C PHE A 44 9.34 -24.18 -10.49
N ASN A 45 9.05 -25.28 -9.80
CA ASN A 45 7.81 -25.53 -9.07
C ASN A 45 8.21 -26.02 -7.69
N VAL A 46 7.95 -25.22 -6.65
CA VAL A 46 8.30 -25.55 -5.27
C VAL A 46 7.13 -26.19 -4.50
N GLY A 47 6.03 -26.52 -5.19
CA GLY A 47 4.84 -27.13 -4.62
C GLY A 47 3.94 -26.13 -3.90
N THR A 48 3.15 -26.63 -2.96
CA THR A 48 2.14 -25.86 -2.23
C THR A 48 2.58 -25.56 -0.80
N PHE A 49 2.16 -24.41 -0.27
CA PHE A 49 2.47 -23.98 1.10
C PHE A 49 1.19 -23.57 1.84
N PRO A 50 1.20 -23.61 3.19
CA PRO A 50 0.17 -22.97 4.00
C PRO A 50 0.07 -21.47 3.74
N GLU A 51 -1.01 -20.84 4.19
CA GLU A 51 -1.11 -19.36 4.17
C GLU A 51 0.05 -18.74 4.95
N GLY A 52 0.67 -17.71 4.36
CA GLY A 52 1.83 -17.03 4.92
C GLY A 52 2.67 -16.31 3.88
N GLY A 53 3.64 -15.53 4.37
CA GLY A 53 4.69 -14.90 3.57
C GLY A 53 5.98 -15.70 3.64
N TYR A 54 6.64 -15.90 2.50
CA TYR A 54 7.82 -16.75 2.40
C TYR A 54 8.94 -16.03 1.65
N SER A 55 10.18 -16.24 2.07
CA SER A 55 11.36 -15.90 1.30
C SER A 55 11.82 -17.10 0.47
N LEU A 56 12.35 -16.81 -0.72
CA LEU A 56 12.95 -17.79 -1.61
C LEU A 56 14.36 -17.32 -1.94
N LEU A 57 15.36 -18.16 -1.71
CA LEU A 57 16.76 -17.92 -2.01
C LEU A 57 17.22 -18.93 -3.07
N TRP A 58 17.60 -18.44 -4.25
CA TRP A 58 18.26 -19.23 -5.30
C TRP A 58 19.78 -19.06 -5.20
N ILE A 59 20.53 -20.17 -5.38
CA ILE A 59 22.01 -20.21 -5.35
C ILE A 59 22.51 -21.19 -6.42
N ASP A 60 23.50 -20.79 -7.23
CA ASP A 60 24.18 -21.68 -8.18
C ASP A 60 25.60 -22.09 -7.77
N GLY A 61 26.05 -21.65 -6.59
CA GLY A 61 27.39 -21.85 -6.04
C GLY A 61 28.35 -20.67 -6.24
N VAL A 62 27.99 -19.69 -7.07
CA VAL A 62 28.72 -18.43 -7.31
C VAL A 62 27.84 -17.24 -6.93
N ASP A 63 26.66 -17.18 -7.52
CA ASP A 63 25.69 -16.10 -7.35
C ASP A 63 24.51 -16.54 -6.46
N SER A 64 23.86 -15.57 -5.86
CA SER A 64 22.62 -15.77 -5.10
C SER A 64 21.63 -14.64 -5.35
N ILE A 65 20.35 -14.99 -5.48
CA ILE A 65 19.25 -14.04 -5.63
C ILE A 65 18.14 -14.43 -4.68
N SER A 66 17.64 -13.44 -3.94
CA SER A 66 16.46 -13.62 -3.07
C SER A 66 15.24 -12.91 -3.66
N SER A 67 14.08 -13.48 -3.42
CA SER A 67 12.78 -12.87 -3.66
C SER A 67 11.77 -13.46 -2.67
N SER A 68 10.50 -13.10 -2.79
CA SER A 68 9.46 -13.56 -1.88
C SER A 68 8.19 -13.95 -2.62
N PHE A 69 7.37 -14.76 -1.97
CA PHE A 69 5.99 -15.05 -2.40
C PHE A 69 5.09 -15.17 -1.18
N GLU A 70 3.80 -15.10 -1.41
CA GLU A 70 2.81 -15.33 -0.36
C GLU A 70 1.69 -16.24 -0.84
N VAL A 71 1.09 -16.94 0.11
CA VAL A 71 -0.11 -17.76 -0.07
C VAL A 71 -1.23 -17.17 0.77
N LEU A 72 -2.34 -16.79 0.14
CA LEU A 72 -3.48 -16.14 0.78
C LEU A 72 -4.79 -16.66 0.20
N SER A 73 -5.79 -16.87 1.05
CA SER A 73 -7.17 -17.16 0.62
C SER A 73 -7.81 -15.93 -0.06
N ASP A 74 -7.44 -14.72 0.37
CA ASP A 74 -7.82 -13.46 -0.25
C ASP A 74 -6.61 -12.51 -0.30
N SER A 75 -6.17 -12.15 -1.51
CA SER A 75 -5.04 -11.23 -1.70
C SER A 75 -5.29 -9.82 -1.15
N TRP A 76 -6.57 -9.47 -0.89
CA TRP A 76 -6.92 -8.19 -0.27
C TRP A 76 -6.63 -8.14 1.23
N ASP A 77 -6.47 -9.25 1.90
CA ASP A 77 -6.06 -9.27 3.32
C ASP A 77 -4.67 -8.64 3.52
N ARG A 78 -3.83 -8.67 2.47
CA ARG A 78 -2.50 -8.02 2.43
C ARG A 78 -2.38 -7.14 1.19
N LEU A 79 -3.29 -6.18 1.07
CA LEU A 79 -3.43 -5.33 -0.10
C LEU A 79 -2.15 -4.51 -0.34
N ARG A 80 -1.55 -4.67 -1.53
CA ARG A 80 -0.50 -3.80 -2.07
C ARG A 80 -1.07 -3.12 -3.31
N TYR A 81 -1.37 -1.84 -3.16
CA TYR A 81 -2.14 -1.07 -4.12
C TYR A 81 -1.22 -0.23 -5.00
N GLY A 82 -1.31 -0.45 -6.31
CA GLY A 82 -0.56 0.28 -7.32
C GLY A 82 -1.47 1.09 -8.25
N PHE A 83 -0.89 1.63 -9.35
CA PHE A 83 -1.65 2.42 -10.34
C PHE A 83 -1.22 2.17 -11.78
N VAL A 84 -2.12 2.46 -12.71
CA VAL A 84 -1.89 2.63 -14.14
C VAL A 84 -2.58 3.92 -14.58
N ALA A 85 -1.88 4.75 -15.37
CA ALA A 85 -2.39 6.04 -15.85
C ALA A 85 -2.14 6.26 -17.36
N GLU A 86 -1.79 5.20 -18.11
CA GLU A 86 -1.53 5.26 -19.55
C GLU A 86 -2.26 4.11 -20.25
N PHE A 87 -3.08 4.43 -21.24
CA PHE A 87 -3.95 3.48 -21.94
C PHE A 87 -3.89 3.60 -23.46
N SER A 88 -2.87 4.27 -24.02
CA SER A 88 -2.69 4.36 -25.47
C SER A 88 -2.21 3.03 -26.08
N ASP A 89 -2.35 2.85 -27.38
CA ASP A 89 -1.88 1.65 -28.09
C ASP A 89 -0.37 1.42 -27.97
N SER A 90 0.40 2.45 -27.62
CA SER A 90 1.84 2.37 -27.42
C SER A 90 2.24 1.64 -26.12
N VAL A 91 1.31 1.41 -25.20
CA VAL A 91 1.56 0.73 -23.92
C VAL A 91 1.94 -0.74 -24.17
N VAL A 92 3.08 -1.13 -23.60
CA VAL A 92 3.58 -2.51 -23.66
C VAL A 92 3.08 -3.26 -22.42
N THR A 93 1.97 -3.97 -22.54
CA THR A 93 1.27 -4.68 -21.46
C THR A 93 2.19 -5.62 -20.65
N LYS A 94 3.13 -6.29 -21.33
CA LYS A 94 4.09 -7.20 -20.67
C LYS A 94 4.94 -6.49 -19.61
N ASN A 95 5.30 -5.22 -19.82
CA ASN A 95 6.07 -4.45 -18.84
C ASN A 95 5.26 -4.22 -17.57
N TYR A 96 3.97 -3.94 -17.70
CA TYR A 96 3.06 -3.73 -16.56
C TYR A 96 2.87 -5.01 -15.75
N GLN A 97 2.70 -6.17 -16.40
CA GLN A 97 2.66 -7.45 -15.70
C GLN A 97 3.98 -7.74 -14.97
N THR A 98 5.12 -7.51 -15.63
CA THR A 98 6.44 -7.78 -15.06
C THR A 98 6.66 -6.97 -13.78
N TRP A 99 6.34 -5.67 -13.81
CA TRP A 99 6.52 -4.81 -12.64
C TRP A 99 5.50 -5.08 -11.56
N ALA A 100 4.25 -5.40 -11.89
CA ALA A 100 3.27 -5.80 -10.90
C ALA A 100 3.70 -7.06 -10.14
N LYS A 101 4.31 -8.04 -10.81
CA LYS A 101 4.86 -9.24 -10.16
C LYS A 101 6.08 -8.92 -9.29
N LYS A 102 7.03 -8.12 -9.79
CA LYS A 102 8.24 -7.71 -9.04
C LYS A 102 7.93 -6.89 -7.79
N LEU A 103 6.85 -6.08 -7.83
CA LEU A 103 6.38 -5.26 -6.73
C LEU A 103 5.22 -5.93 -5.95
N HIS A 104 4.87 -7.17 -6.30
CA HIS A 104 3.79 -7.94 -5.66
C HIS A 104 2.47 -7.17 -5.55
N LEU A 105 2.10 -6.36 -6.55
CA LEU A 105 0.89 -5.53 -6.52
C LEU A 105 -0.37 -6.40 -6.63
N THR A 106 -1.14 -6.50 -5.56
CA THR A 106 -2.36 -7.33 -5.52
C THR A 106 -3.59 -6.63 -6.10
N ALA A 107 -3.57 -5.29 -6.15
CA ALA A 107 -4.59 -4.52 -6.85
C ALA A 107 -3.98 -3.26 -7.47
N VAL A 108 -4.59 -2.78 -8.56
CA VAL A 108 -4.07 -1.67 -9.35
C VAL A 108 -5.20 -0.73 -9.75
N GLN A 109 -5.06 0.55 -9.43
CA GLN A 109 -5.99 1.61 -9.85
C GLN A 109 -5.75 1.97 -11.31
N PHE A 110 -6.79 1.90 -12.12
CA PHE A 110 -6.83 2.44 -13.48
C PHE A 110 -7.31 3.88 -13.40
N TYR A 111 -6.36 4.81 -13.37
CA TYR A 111 -6.62 6.23 -13.16
C TYR A 111 -7.07 6.90 -14.45
N ASP A 112 -8.17 7.68 -14.39
CA ASP A 112 -8.75 8.44 -15.53
C ASP A 112 -8.95 7.65 -16.84
N TRP A 113 -9.36 6.39 -16.71
CA TRP A 113 -9.66 5.51 -17.84
C TRP A 113 -11.00 5.81 -18.51
N ALA A 114 -11.90 6.53 -17.82
CA ALA A 114 -13.30 6.71 -18.23
C ALA A 114 -13.44 7.69 -19.39
N TRP A 115 -14.46 7.49 -20.22
CA TRP A 115 -14.76 8.40 -21.32
C TRP A 115 -15.15 9.80 -20.82
N ARG A 116 -16.00 9.88 -19.79
CA ARG A 116 -16.37 11.11 -19.07
C ARG A 116 -16.57 10.77 -17.59
N HIS A 117 -16.58 11.79 -16.74
CA HIS A 117 -16.75 11.57 -15.29
C HIS A 117 -18.12 10.96 -14.95
N GLU A 118 -19.20 11.35 -15.66
CA GLU A 118 -20.54 10.83 -15.43
C GLU A 118 -20.95 9.71 -16.41
N ILE A 119 -20.16 9.38 -17.41
CA ILE A 119 -20.41 8.30 -18.39
C ILE A 119 -19.12 7.50 -18.55
N LEU A 120 -19.00 6.41 -17.82
CA LEU A 120 -17.73 5.70 -17.69
C LEU A 120 -17.30 4.98 -18.97
N THR A 121 -18.24 4.37 -19.70
CA THR A 121 -17.95 3.55 -20.89
C THR A 121 -18.47 4.20 -22.17
N THR A 122 -17.83 3.89 -23.29
CA THR A 122 -18.23 4.33 -24.64
C THR A 122 -18.09 3.20 -25.65
N ASN A 123 -18.77 3.34 -26.81
CA ASN A 123 -18.61 2.44 -27.95
C ASN A 123 -17.43 2.85 -28.87
N GLN A 124 -16.75 3.94 -28.58
CA GLN A 124 -15.58 4.38 -29.34
C GLN A 124 -14.39 3.46 -29.01
N THR A 125 -13.61 3.13 -30.03
CA THR A 125 -12.37 2.34 -29.86
C THR A 125 -11.22 3.18 -29.32
N HIS A 126 -11.22 4.48 -29.63
CA HIS A 126 -10.28 5.48 -29.15
C HIS A 126 -11.02 6.76 -28.77
N TYR A 127 -10.57 7.41 -27.73
CA TYR A 127 -11.10 8.69 -27.25
C TYR A 127 -10.05 9.42 -26.42
N ASP A 128 -10.26 10.71 -26.23
CA ASP A 128 -9.51 11.47 -25.24
C ASP A 128 -10.31 11.47 -23.92
N ASP A 129 -9.61 11.20 -22.81
CA ASP A 129 -10.16 11.36 -21.48
C ASP A 129 -10.49 12.85 -21.20
N PRO A 130 -11.14 13.19 -20.08
CA PRO A 130 -11.43 14.58 -19.73
C PRO A 130 -10.21 15.49 -19.60
N MET A 131 -9.00 14.92 -19.45
CA MET A 131 -7.74 15.64 -19.33
C MET A 131 -6.92 15.66 -20.63
N GLY A 132 -7.47 15.09 -21.73
CA GLY A 132 -6.85 15.08 -23.04
C GLY A 132 -5.79 13.98 -23.25
N GLN A 133 -5.84 12.90 -22.46
CA GLN A 133 -5.00 11.72 -22.68
C GLN A 133 -5.65 10.78 -23.69
N GLU A 134 -4.86 10.28 -24.65
CA GLU A 134 -5.32 9.28 -25.62
C GLU A 134 -5.59 7.94 -24.93
N ILE A 135 -6.81 7.43 -25.07
CA ILE A 135 -7.27 6.16 -24.50
C ILE A 135 -7.67 5.20 -25.62
N SER A 136 -7.14 3.98 -25.57
CA SER A 136 -7.59 2.83 -26.38
C SER A 136 -8.43 1.89 -25.51
N THR A 137 -9.70 1.71 -25.89
CA THR A 137 -10.61 0.77 -25.21
C THR A 137 -10.06 -0.66 -25.19
N ALA A 138 -9.45 -1.09 -26.31
CA ALA A 138 -8.82 -2.40 -26.41
C ALA A 138 -7.64 -2.54 -25.46
N LYS A 139 -6.83 -1.48 -25.27
CA LYS A 139 -5.68 -1.49 -24.34
C LYS A 139 -6.12 -1.60 -22.89
N ILE A 140 -7.19 -0.91 -22.48
CA ILE A 140 -7.75 -1.08 -21.12
C ILE A 140 -8.14 -2.54 -20.89
N GLN A 141 -8.87 -3.16 -21.82
CA GLN A 141 -9.31 -4.56 -21.71
C GLN A 141 -8.11 -5.54 -21.70
N GLU A 142 -7.10 -5.28 -22.52
CA GLU A 142 -5.85 -6.06 -22.53
C GLU A 142 -5.14 -5.98 -21.16
N LEU A 143 -5.03 -4.79 -20.56
CA LEU A 143 -4.43 -4.61 -19.23
C LEU A 143 -5.25 -5.28 -18.14
N ILE A 144 -6.59 -5.18 -18.15
CA ILE A 144 -7.47 -5.88 -17.19
C ILE A 144 -7.24 -7.40 -17.27
N ALA A 145 -7.19 -7.96 -18.48
CA ALA A 145 -6.95 -9.38 -18.69
C ALA A 145 -5.54 -9.79 -18.19
N ALA A 146 -4.54 -8.96 -18.47
CA ALA A 146 -3.16 -9.19 -18.08
C ALA A 146 -2.97 -9.18 -16.55
N TYR A 147 -3.59 -8.25 -15.83
CA TYR A 147 -3.55 -8.24 -14.37
C TYR A 147 -4.31 -9.43 -13.76
N LYS A 148 -5.46 -9.78 -14.32
CA LYS A 148 -6.21 -10.98 -13.90
C LYS A 148 -5.38 -12.26 -14.05
N GLU A 149 -4.61 -12.41 -15.12
CA GLU A 149 -3.74 -13.56 -15.39
C GLU A 149 -2.72 -13.77 -14.26
N ILE A 150 -2.15 -12.70 -13.74
CA ILE A 150 -1.16 -12.74 -12.64
C ILE A 150 -1.78 -12.69 -11.24
N GLY A 151 -3.11 -12.73 -11.11
CA GLY A 151 -3.82 -12.69 -9.84
C GLY A 151 -3.98 -11.30 -9.21
N ALA A 152 -3.74 -10.22 -9.97
CA ALA A 152 -3.96 -8.85 -9.51
C ALA A 152 -5.37 -8.34 -9.89
N THR A 153 -5.96 -7.49 -9.06
CA THR A 153 -7.28 -6.89 -9.25
C THR A 153 -7.19 -5.53 -9.92
N SER A 154 -7.89 -5.32 -11.05
CA SER A 154 -8.00 -4.02 -11.70
C SER A 154 -9.13 -3.20 -11.07
N CYS A 155 -8.83 -2.01 -10.54
CA CYS A 155 -9.80 -1.11 -9.90
C CYS A 155 -10.04 0.11 -10.80
N GLY A 156 -11.23 0.23 -11.40
CA GLY A 156 -11.59 1.39 -12.20
C GLY A 156 -11.80 2.63 -11.34
N TYR A 157 -11.10 3.73 -11.64
CA TYR A 157 -11.30 5.03 -10.98
C TYR A 157 -12.68 5.61 -11.36
N VAL A 158 -13.36 6.19 -10.39
CA VAL A 158 -14.69 6.81 -10.56
C VAL A 158 -14.83 8.05 -9.69
N ALA A 159 -15.07 9.21 -10.33
CA ALA A 159 -15.48 10.42 -9.64
C ALA A 159 -16.95 10.30 -9.21
N VAL A 160 -17.22 10.15 -7.89
CA VAL A 160 -18.56 9.74 -7.42
C VAL A 160 -19.61 10.85 -7.40
N TYR A 161 -19.21 12.11 -7.50
CA TYR A 161 -20.14 13.23 -7.31
C TYR A 161 -19.81 14.46 -8.16
N ALA A 162 -19.24 14.25 -9.33
CA ALA A 162 -18.86 15.35 -10.20
C ALA A 162 -19.22 15.10 -11.67
N VAL A 163 -19.53 16.18 -12.36
CA VAL A 163 -19.78 16.21 -13.79
C VAL A 163 -19.03 17.37 -14.44
N ASP A 164 -18.66 17.22 -15.69
CA ASP A 164 -18.10 18.30 -16.49
C ASP A 164 -19.14 19.38 -16.84
N MET A 165 -18.71 20.41 -17.55
CA MET A 165 -19.61 21.51 -17.94
C MET A 165 -20.70 21.09 -18.92
N GLU A 166 -20.48 20.07 -19.76
CA GLU A 166 -21.48 19.52 -20.66
C GLU A 166 -22.53 18.74 -19.85
N GLY A 167 -22.11 17.89 -18.93
CA GLY A 167 -22.97 17.15 -18.00
C GLY A 167 -23.75 18.06 -17.06
N TRP A 168 -23.18 19.20 -16.64
CA TRP A 168 -23.85 20.14 -15.74
C TRP A 168 -25.23 20.58 -16.18
N ALA A 169 -25.44 20.81 -17.47
CA ALA A 169 -26.77 21.21 -17.99
C ALA A 169 -27.87 20.17 -17.64
N ARG A 170 -27.51 18.89 -17.55
CA ARG A 170 -28.40 17.77 -17.19
C ARG A 170 -28.56 17.63 -15.69
N TRP A 171 -27.47 17.82 -14.92
CA TRP A 171 -27.38 17.44 -13.50
C TRP A 171 -27.49 18.61 -12.51
N LYS A 172 -27.65 19.86 -12.96
CA LYS A 172 -27.69 21.06 -12.10
C LYS A 172 -28.73 21.01 -10.98
N GLN A 173 -29.85 20.28 -11.15
CA GLN A 173 -30.91 20.15 -10.14
C GLN A 173 -30.46 19.34 -8.91
N VAL A 174 -29.46 18.48 -9.07
CA VAL A 174 -28.83 17.71 -7.97
C VAL A 174 -27.47 18.27 -7.56
N GLY A 175 -27.12 19.45 -8.09
CA GLY A 175 -25.90 20.17 -7.77
C GLY A 175 -25.83 20.62 -6.31
N LEU A 176 -24.63 20.80 -5.82
CA LEU A 176 -24.33 21.39 -4.53
C LEU A 176 -23.94 22.86 -4.68
N TYR A 177 -24.48 23.68 -3.80
CA TYR A 177 -24.35 25.13 -3.81
C TYR A 177 -23.84 25.66 -2.46
N ASP A 178 -23.17 26.79 -2.49
CA ASP A 178 -22.84 27.55 -1.30
C ASP A 178 -24.07 28.32 -0.76
N SER A 179 -23.91 29.08 0.31
CA SER A 179 -24.97 29.87 0.94
C SER A 179 -25.48 31.04 0.08
N GLN A 180 -24.79 31.39 -1.00
CA GLN A 180 -25.16 32.45 -1.95
C GLN A 180 -25.79 31.87 -3.24
N GLY A 181 -25.91 30.55 -3.33
CA GLY A 181 -26.43 29.87 -4.51
C GLY A 181 -25.42 29.71 -5.65
N VAL A 182 -24.11 29.83 -5.35
CA VAL A 182 -23.05 29.55 -6.33
C VAL A 182 -22.74 28.03 -6.30
N PRO A 183 -22.72 27.36 -7.47
CA PRO A 183 -22.39 25.94 -7.53
C PRO A 183 -20.96 25.66 -7.06
N TYR A 184 -20.75 24.64 -6.24
CA TYR A 184 -19.42 24.13 -5.95
C TYR A 184 -18.78 23.51 -7.19
N GLN A 185 -17.47 23.71 -7.35
CA GLN A 185 -16.69 23.23 -8.49
C GLN A 185 -15.28 22.82 -8.09
N LEU A 186 -14.66 21.92 -8.86
CA LEU A 186 -13.25 21.61 -8.83
C LEU A 186 -12.57 22.25 -10.04
N GLY A 187 -11.54 23.06 -9.79
CA GLY A 187 -10.90 23.87 -10.84
C GLY A 187 -11.83 24.95 -11.42
N ASP A 188 -11.28 25.79 -12.31
CA ASP A 188 -12.04 26.82 -13.00
C ASP A 188 -12.81 26.18 -14.17
N ASP A 189 -14.14 26.06 -14.00
CA ASP A 189 -15.06 25.46 -14.98
C ASP A 189 -14.70 24.02 -15.43
N PHE A 190 -13.97 23.26 -14.59
CA PHE A 190 -13.61 21.87 -14.89
C PHE A 190 -14.72 20.91 -14.48
N LEU A 191 -15.04 20.81 -13.18
CA LEU A 191 -16.08 19.92 -12.68
C LEU A 191 -17.07 20.65 -11.76
N ARG A 192 -18.33 20.28 -11.80
CA ARG A 192 -19.39 20.72 -10.88
C ARG A 192 -19.72 19.61 -9.91
N ILE A 193 -19.88 19.97 -8.63
CA ILE A 193 -20.08 19.02 -7.54
C ILE A 193 -21.57 18.76 -7.33
N LEU A 194 -21.93 17.50 -7.16
CA LEU A 194 -23.29 16.99 -7.01
C LEU A 194 -23.53 16.42 -5.60
N ASP A 195 -24.80 16.24 -5.21
CA ASP A 195 -25.15 15.45 -4.02
C ASP A 195 -24.91 13.96 -4.30
N PRO A 196 -23.92 13.32 -3.66
CA PRO A 196 -23.56 11.93 -3.95
C PRO A 196 -24.66 10.93 -3.60
N ALA A 197 -25.59 11.28 -2.71
CA ALA A 197 -26.67 10.42 -2.26
C ALA A 197 -28.05 10.86 -2.79
N ASP A 198 -28.12 11.83 -3.72
CA ASP A 198 -29.36 12.11 -4.42
C ASP A 198 -29.83 10.87 -5.20
N PRO A 199 -31.07 10.42 -5.04
CA PRO A 199 -31.52 9.16 -5.63
C PRO A 199 -31.37 9.11 -7.16
N VAL A 200 -31.60 10.22 -7.88
CA VAL A 200 -31.51 10.25 -9.34
C VAL A 200 -30.08 10.16 -9.82
N TRP A 201 -29.17 10.88 -9.15
CA TRP A 201 -27.73 10.78 -9.43
C TRP A 201 -27.19 9.40 -9.08
N LEU A 202 -27.52 8.88 -7.90
CA LEU A 202 -27.01 7.60 -7.41
C LEU A 202 -27.47 6.42 -8.26
N ASP A 203 -28.72 6.39 -8.72
CA ASP A 203 -29.22 5.37 -9.67
C ASP A 203 -28.46 5.45 -11.01
N HIS A 204 -28.14 6.66 -11.49
CA HIS A 204 -27.31 6.83 -12.68
C HIS A 204 -25.90 6.30 -12.44
N LEU A 205 -25.24 6.70 -11.36
CA LEU A 205 -23.88 6.25 -11.01
C LEU A 205 -23.80 4.72 -10.90
N ILE A 206 -24.76 4.09 -10.21
CA ILE A 206 -24.85 2.63 -10.10
C ILE A 206 -24.98 1.98 -11.50
N THR A 207 -25.79 2.55 -12.38
CA THR A 207 -25.89 2.07 -13.78
C THR A 207 -24.56 2.17 -14.52
N GLN A 208 -23.76 3.22 -14.28
CA GLN A 208 -22.44 3.36 -14.88
C GLN A 208 -21.45 2.34 -14.31
N LEU A 209 -21.48 2.07 -13.00
CA LEU A 209 -20.66 1.05 -12.35
C LEU A 209 -20.98 -0.36 -12.89
N GLN A 210 -22.26 -0.68 -13.07
CA GLN A 210 -22.68 -1.95 -13.69
C GLN A 210 -22.14 -2.11 -15.11
N LYS A 211 -22.22 -1.06 -15.95
CA LYS A 211 -21.62 -1.06 -17.29
C LYS A 211 -20.10 -1.20 -17.26
N ALA A 212 -19.43 -0.56 -16.32
CA ALA A 212 -17.99 -0.68 -16.16
C ALA A 212 -17.59 -2.08 -15.66
N HIS A 213 -18.42 -2.72 -14.83
CA HIS A 213 -18.25 -4.13 -14.48
C HIS A 213 -18.42 -5.05 -15.69
N GLU A 214 -19.48 -4.87 -16.50
CA GLU A 214 -19.68 -5.60 -17.77
C GLU A 214 -18.54 -5.37 -18.77
N PHE A 215 -17.91 -4.19 -18.73
CA PHE A 215 -16.72 -3.86 -19.53
C PHE A 215 -15.48 -4.65 -19.07
N GLY A 216 -15.41 -5.07 -17.79
CA GLY A 216 -14.37 -5.95 -17.27
C GLY A 216 -13.78 -5.60 -15.89
N PHE A 217 -14.18 -4.50 -15.27
CA PHE A 217 -13.63 -4.13 -13.95
C PHE A 217 -14.24 -4.94 -12.80
N PRO A 218 -13.43 -5.67 -12.02
CA PRO A 218 -13.88 -6.41 -10.83
C PRO A 218 -13.91 -5.57 -9.55
N ALA A 219 -13.42 -4.32 -9.61
CA ALA A 219 -13.36 -3.42 -8.46
C ALA A 219 -13.40 -1.95 -8.89
N PHE A 220 -13.77 -1.07 -7.95
CA PHE A 220 -13.83 0.37 -8.18
C PHE A 220 -13.10 1.17 -7.09
N HIS A 221 -12.35 2.17 -7.54
CA HIS A 221 -11.82 3.24 -6.71
C HIS A 221 -12.76 4.44 -6.81
N LEU A 222 -13.53 4.65 -5.75
CA LEU A 222 -14.55 5.69 -5.66
C LEU A 222 -13.92 6.96 -5.09
N ASP A 223 -13.78 8.00 -5.91
CA ASP A 223 -13.06 9.22 -5.55
C ASP A 223 -13.97 10.40 -5.25
N GLN A 224 -13.50 11.27 -4.36
CA GLN A 224 -14.09 12.53 -3.97
C GLN A 224 -12.98 13.58 -3.68
N TYR A 225 -13.32 14.87 -3.56
CA TYR A 225 -12.34 15.96 -3.57
C TYR A 225 -12.14 16.66 -2.21
N GLY A 226 -12.66 16.09 -1.10
CA GLY A 226 -12.49 16.63 0.25
C GLY A 226 -13.40 17.82 0.60
N TYR A 227 -14.24 18.27 -0.34
CA TYR A 227 -15.17 19.38 -0.16
C TYR A 227 -16.37 19.29 -1.12
N PRO A 228 -17.47 20.06 -0.86
CA PRO A 228 -17.71 20.77 0.40
C PRO A 228 -17.98 19.77 1.53
N ARG A 229 -17.86 20.21 2.79
CA ARG A 229 -18.29 19.40 3.95
C ARG A 229 -19.77 19.59 4.24
N MET A 230 -20.24 20.84 4.08
CA MET A 230 -21.62 21.25 4.21
C MET A 230 -22.01 22.01 2.93
N ALA A 231 -23.22 21.81 2.44
CA ALA A 231 -23.69 22.47 1.24
C ALA A 231 -25.22 22.73 1.29
N MET A 232 -25.70 23.46 0.29
CA MET A 232 -27.12 23.63 0.01
C MET A 232 -27.48 22.85 -1.24
N ARG A 233 -28.66 22.24 -1.29
CA ARG A 233 -29.28 21.74 -2.52
C ARG A 233 -29.93 22.86 -3.30
N SER A 234 -30.33 22.61 -4.53
CA SER A 234 -31.03 23.57 -5.38
C SER A 234 -32.36 24.06 -4.80
N ASP A 235 -33.01 23.28 -3.93
CA ASP A 235 -34.24 23.64 -3.22
C ASP A 235 -34.01 24.46 -1.93
N GLY A 236 -32.74 24.77 -1.60
CA GLY A 236 -32.35 25.50 -0.40
C GLY A 236 -32.24 24.64 0.86
N SER A 237 -32.44 23.33 0.80
CA SER A 237 -32.20 22.43 1.93
C SER A 237 -30.70 22.24 2.17
N ARG A 238 -30.31 22.13 3.45
CA ARG A 238 -28.92 21.92 3.87
C ARG A 238 -28.57 20.44 3.93
N ILE A 239 -27.36 20.09 3.52
CA ILE A 239 -26.83 18.73 3.63
C ILE A 239 -25.43 18.70 4.28
N ASP A 240 -25.11 17.55 4.87
CA ASP A 240 -23.80 17.22 5.45
C ASP A 240 -23.20 16.03 4.69
N LEU A 241 -22.07 16.23 4.05
CA LEU A 241 -21.40 15.19 3.25
C LEU A 241 -20.87 14.04 4.12
N THR A 242 -20.64 14.26 5.43
CA THR A 242 -20.29 13.17 6.37
C THR A 242 -21.39 12.12 6.49
N GLU A 243 -22.64 12.50 6.20
CA GLU A 243 -23.80 11.61 6.18
C GLU A 243 -24.12 11.07 4.79
N GLN A 244 -23.84 11.88 3.73
CA GLN A 244 -24.19 11.47 2.36
C GLN A 244 -23.26 10.39 1.82
N PHE A 245 -21.94 10.51 2.03
CA PHE A 245 -20.99 9.50 1.55
C PHE A 245 -21.27 8.08 2.09
N PRO A 246 -21.54 7.86 3.40
CA PRO A 246 -21.93 6.53 3.88
C PRO A 246 -23.23 6.00 3.25
N LYS A 247 -24.23 6.85 2.98
CA LYS A 247 -25.49 6.45 2.31
C LYS A 247 -25.21 6.00 0.87
N MET A 248 -24.43 6.79 0.13
CA MET A 248 -23.98 6.45 -1.22
C MET A 248 -23.22 5.12 -1.24
N LEU A 249 -22.20 4.96 -0.36
CA LEU A 249 -21.36 3.76 -0.30
C LEU A 249 -22.17 2.50 -0.02
N ASN A 250 -23.04 2.52 0.99
CA ASN A 250 -23.87 1.38 1.31
C ASN A 250 -24.77 1.00 0.13
N LYS A 251 -25.36 2.00 -0.55
CA LYS A 251 -26.21 1.76 -1.71
C LYS A 251 -25.43 1.20 -2.91
N ILE A 252 -24.22 1.69 -3.17
CA ILE A 252 -23.33 1.16 -4.23
C ILE A 252 -22.98 -0.30 -3.93
N VAL A 253 -22.49 -0.61 -2.73
CA VAL A 253 -22.12 -1.98 -2.34
C VAL A 253 -23.30 -2.95 -2.43
N GLU A 254 -24.49 -2.53 -2.01
CA GLU A 254 -25.72 -3.33 -2.14
C GLU A 254 -26.14 -3.56 -3.61
N SER A 255 -25.86 -2.61 -4.51
CA SER A 255 -26.33 -2.64 -5.90
C SER A 255 -25.34 -3.26 -6.88
N VAL A 256 -24.04 -3.35 -6.51
CA VAL A 256 -22.95 -3.94 -7.30
C VAL A 256 -22.13 -4.88 -6.39
N PRO A 257 -22.75 -5.91 -5.80
CA PRO A 257 -22.11 -6.76 -4.79
C PRO A 257 -21.03 -7.68 -5.33
N GLU A 258 -20.97 -7.89 -6.65
CA GLU A 258 -19.95 -8.67 -7.35
C GLU A 258 -18.61 -7.95 -7.48
N CYS A 259 -18.58 -6.62 -7.22
CA CYS A 259 -17.37 -5.81 -7.27
C CYS A 259 -16.88 -5.46 -5.87
N ARG A 260 -15.58 -5.24 -5.75
CA ARG A 260 -14.96 -4.63 -4.57
C ARG A 260 -14.93 -3.11 -4.68
N HIS A 261 -14.98 -2.43 -3.54
CA HIS A 261 -15.09 -0.98 -3.49
C HIS A 261 -14.07 -0.37 -2.52
N ILE A 262 -13.30 0.59 -3.01
CA ILE A 262 -12.38 1.43 -2.25
C ILE A 262 -12.91 2.86 -2.31
N PHE A 263 -13.00 3.56 -1.18
CA PHE A 263 -13.42 4.97 -1.17
C PHE A 263 -12.32 5.88 -0.66
N ASN A 264 -12.03 6.95 -1.41
CA ASN A 264 -11.05 7.96 -1.02
C ASN A 264 -11.60 8.89 0.07
N ASN A 265 -10.92 8.92 1.20
CA ASN A 265 -11.15 9.89 2.27
C ASN A 265 -10.07 10.97 2.17
N VAL A 266 -10.26 11.95 1.30
CA VAL A 266 -9.29 13.03 1.08
C VAL A 266 -8.97 13.73 2.39
N ASN A 267 -7.70 13.68 2.77
CA ASN A 267 -7.17 14.26 3.99
C ASN A 267 -7.94 13.85 5.28
N ASP A 268 -8.20 12.54 5.42
CA ASP A 268 -8.93 11.93 6.54
C ASP A 268 -10.44 12.31 6.61
N PHE A 269 -11.00 12.91 5.54
CA PHE A 269 -12.41 13.31 5.52
C PHE A 269 -13.25 12.42 4.58
N PRO A 270 -14.34 11.80 5.05
CA PRO A 270 -14.81 11.64 6.42
C PRO A 270 -14.58 10.20 6.96
N THR A 271 -13.33 9.78 7.15
CA THR A 271 -12.91 8.41 7.54
C THR A 271 -13.75 7.84 8.70
N TRP A 272 -14.10 8.65 9.70
CA TRP A 272 -14.85 8.21 10.91
C TRP A 272 -16.28 7.73 10.63
N THR A 273 -16.85 8.04 9.47
CA THR A 273 -18.15 7.54 9.04
C THR A 273 -18.05 6.48 7.96
N THR A 274 -17.22 6.70 6.96
CA THR A 274 -17.11 5.83 5.77
C THR A 274 -16.42 4.50 6.06
N THR A 275 -15.44 4.45 6.99
CA THR A 275 -14.78 3.20 7.40
C THR A 275 -15.77 2.18 8.00
N LYS A 276 -16.92 2.63 8.50
CA LYS A 276 -17.98 1.77 9.04
C LYS A 276 -18.92 1.18 7.99
N THR A 277 -18.85 1.63 6.76
CA THR A 277 -19.66 1.08 5.64
C THR A 277 -19.12 -0.29 5.17
N ASN A 278 -19.78 -0.93 4.23
CA ASN A 278 -19.38 -2.24 3.73
C ASN A 278 -18.35 -2.19 2.57
N GLN A 279 -17.67 -1.06 2.36
CA GLN A 279 -16.55 -1.01 1.41
C GLN A 279 -15.43 -1.98 1.81
N ASP A 280 -14.61 -2.42 0.85
CA ASP A 280 -13.60 -3.46 1.06
C ASP A 280 -12.28 -2.92 1.64
N ALA A 281 -11.90 -1.69 1.34
CA ALA A 281 -10.71 -1.04 1.87
C ALA A 281 -10.95 0.45 2.16
N THR A 282 -10.24 1.00 3.13
CA THR A 282 -10.24 2.43 3.46
C THR A 282 -9.03 3.09 2.83
N TYR A 283 -9.25 4.03 1.93
CA TYR A 283 -8.20 4.81 1.31
C TYR A 283 -8.19 6.23 1.87
N ILE A 284 -7.00 6.77 2.13
CA ILE A 284 -6.78 8.15 2.58
C ILE A 284 -5.73 8.79 1.68
N GLU A 285 -6.10 9.81 0.95
CA GLU A 285 -5.18 10.68 0.25
C GLU A 285 -4.63 11.72 1.23
N VAL A 286 -3.29 11.78 1.37
CA VAL A 286 -2.64 12.51 2.45
C VAL A 286 -2.22 13.91 2.00
N TRP A 287 -2.70 14.92 2.74
CA TRP A 287 -2.39 16.33 2.52
C TRP A 287 -2.05 17.02 3.85
N ASP A 288 -1.58 18.28 3.78
CA ASP A 288 -1.41 19.09 4.98
C ASP A 288 -2.71 19.11 5.83
N PRO A 289 -2.58 19.02 7.16
CA PRO A 289 -1.38 19.13 8.00
C PRO A 289 -0.65 17.81 8.32
N HIS A 290 -0.94 16.71 7.61
CA HIS A 290 -0.34 15.40 7.86
C HIS A 290 1.05 15.28 7.20
N SER A 291 1.99 16.15 7.57
CA SER A 291 3.26 16.35 6.88
C SER A 291 4.44 15.53 7.45
N THR A 292 4.28 14.81 8.57
CA THR A 292 5.38 14.06 9.22
C THR A 292 5.14 12.55 9.21
N TYR A 293 6.21 11.75 9.38
CA TYR A 293 6.13 10.29 9.56
C TYR A 293 5.20 9.90 10.71
N GLY A 294 5.25 10.66 11.82
CA GLY A 294 4.35 10.46 12.95
C GLY A 294 2.87 10.68 12.57
N ASN A 295 2.58 11.66 11.70
CA ASN A 295 1.22 11.87 11.21
C ASN A 295 0.73 10.69 10.37
N LEU A 296 1.56 10.15 9.46
CA LEU A 296 1.22 8.96 8.65
C LEU A 296 0.89 7.77 9.55
N ALA A 297 1.76 7.48 10.52
CA ALA A 297 1.55 6.40 11.46
C ALA A 297 0.26 6.58 12.29
N ASN A 298 -0.04 7.82 12.71
CA ASN A 298 -1.26 8.15 13.45
C ASN A 298 -2.53 7.98 12.60
N LEU A 299 -2.50 8.35 11.31
CA LEU A 299 -3.62 8.10 10.39
C LEU A 299 -3.92 6.61 10.29
N VAL A 300 -2.88 5.77 10.14
CA VAL A 300 -3.05 4.31 10.11
C VAL A 300 -3.62 3.80 11.42
N SER A 301 -3.05 4.17 12.57
CA SER A 301 -3.48 3.70 13.88
C SER A 301 -4.94 4.09 14.17
N LYS A 302 -5.31 5.36 13.93
CA LYS A 302 -6.68 5.86 14.09
C LYS A 302 -7.68 5.11 13.19
N THR A 303 -7.31 4.87 11.93
CA THR A 303 -8.18 4.13 11.00
C THR A 303 -8.34 2.68 11.43
N ARG A 304 -7.27 2.05 11.95
CA ARG A 304 -7.27 0.69 12.48
C ARG A 304 -8.17 0.55 13.72
N GLU A 305 -8.22 1.56 14.58
CA GLU A 305 -9.14 1.61 15.73
C GLU A 305 -10.62 1.66 15.29
N LEU A 306 -10.92 2.36 14.19
CA LEU A 306 -12.28 2.41 13.63
C LEU A 306 -12.72 1.08 13.00
N ASN A 307 -11.79 0.37 12.37
CA ASN A 307 -12.02 -0.96 11.79
C ASN A 307 -10.69 -1.74 11.66
N SER A 308 -10.49 -2.71 12.55
CA SER A 308 -9.25 -3.49 12.61
C SER A 308 -9.04 -4.46 11.44
N LYS A 309 -10.10 -4.82 10.72
CA LYS A 309 -10.08 -5.88 9.70
C LYS A 309 -9.85 -5.37 8.27
N LYS A 310 -10.28 -4.13 7.96
CA LYS A 310 -10.16 -3.60 6.60
C LYS A 310 -8.74 -3.24 6.25
N PRO A 311 -8.30 -3.53 5.03
CA PRO A 311 -7.10 -2.93 4.46
C PRO A 311 -7.16 -1.40 4.51
N ILE A 312 -6.02 -0.81 4.77
CA ILE A 312 -5.84 0.65 4.79
C ILE A 312 -4.83 1.01 3.71
N ILE A 313 -5.14 2.01 2.91
CA ILE A 313 -4.27 2.54 1.88
C ILE A 313 -4.01 4.01 2.18
N LEU A 314 -2.76 4.43 2.27
CA LEU A 314 -2.38 5.83 2.24
C LEU A 314 -1.75 6.18 0.91
N SER A 315 -2.18 7.28 0.28
CA SER A 315 -1.51 7.90 -0.85
C SER A 315 -0.74 9.12 -0.37
N ALA A 316 0.57 8.96 -0.21
CA ALA A 316 1.50 10.00 0.22
C ALA A 316 2.46 10.27 -0.95
N TYR A 317 2.17 11.30 -1.76
CA TYR A 317 2.90 11.63 -2.99
C TYR A 317 4.28 12.20 -2.69
N LEU A 318 5.34 11.54 -3.18
CA LEU A 318 6.72 11.90 -2.85
C LEU A 318 7.27 12.96 -3.82
N LYS A 319 7.08 14.22 -3.49
CA LYS A 319 7.56 15.38 -4.27
C LYS A 319 9.01 15.30 -4.72
N PRO A 320 9.97 14.72 -3.95
CA PRO A 320 11.35 14.57 -4.40
C PRO A 320 11.52 13.89 -5.75
N PHE A 321 10.63 12.97 -6.13
CA PHE A 321 10.68 12.33 -7.46
C PHE A 321 10.31 13.27 -8.61
N GLY A 322 9.66 14.41 -8.35
CA GLY A 322 9.41 15.47 -9.33
C GLY A 322 10.57 16.44 -9.54
N GLU A 323 11.60 16.37 -8.70
CA GLU A 323 12.71 17.31 -8.66
C GLU A 323 14.06 16.69 -9.04
N ILE A 324 14.07 15.45 -9.55
CA ILE A 324 15.29 14.71 -9.87
C ILE A 324 16.00 15.34 -11.06
N ASN A 325 17.26 15.76 -10.83
CA ASN A 325 18.14 16.30 -11.86
C ASN A 325 19.59 15.77 -11.72
N SER A 326 19.85 14.87 -10.77
CA SER A 326 21.15 14.22 -10.51
C SER A 326 20.94 12.85 -9.85
N ASP A 327 21.98 12.01 -9.84
CA ASP A 327 21.98 10.72 -9.13
C ASP A 327 21.85 10.91 -7.61
N GLU A 328 22.38 12.01 -7.07
CA GLU A 328 22.24 12.36 -5.65
C GLU A 328 20.76 12.61 -5.31
N ASN A 329 20.06 13.45 -6.09
CA ASN A 329 18.63 13.69 -5.88
C ASN A 329 17.79 12.42 -6.04
N LEU A 330 18.15 11.53 -6.97
CA LEU A 330 17.48 10.23 -7.11
C LEU A 330 17.66 9.39 -5.83
N THR A 331 18.89 9.35 -5.28
CA THR A 331 19.18 8.59 -4.07
C THR A 331 18.43 9.17 -2.86
N GLU A 332 18.37 10.49 -2.73
CA GLU A 332 17.61 11.17 -1.68
C GLU A 332 16.09 10.92 -1.81
N ALA A 333 15.56 10.91 -3.04
CA ALA A 333 14.16 10.57 -3.32
C ALA A 333 13.85 9.11 -2.97
N VAL A 334 14.77 8.17 -3.28
CA VAL A 334 14.65 6.75 -2.91
C VAL A 334 14.67 6.58 -1.38
N SER A 335 15.56 7.28 -0.65
CA SER A 335 15.56 7.28 0.81
C SER A 335 14.25 7.82 1.40
N SER A 336 13.63 8.82 0.74
CA SER A 336 12.28 9.31 1.11
C SER A 336 11.22 8.23 0.94
N PHE A 337 11.28 7.47 -0.16
CA PHE A 337 10.38 6.33 -0.39
C PHE A 337 10.51 5.29 0.72
N GLU A 338 11.73 4.85 1.04
CA GLU A 338 11.98 3.80 2.03
C GLU A 338 11.44 4.18 3.41
N LEU A 339 11.74 5.40 3.90
CA LEU A 339 11.27 5.88 5.21
C LEU A 339 9.76 6.13 5.25
N THR A 340 9.19 6.69 4.19
CA THR A 340 7.74 6.94 4.11
C THR A 340 6.97 5.62 4.07
N SER A 341 7.40 4.69 3.23
CA SER A 341 6.78 3.36 3.13
C SER A 341 6.91 2.57 4.44
N ALA A 342 8.08 2.58 5.09
CA ALA A 342 8.27 1.97 6.40
C ALA A 342 7.32 2.56 7.46
N SER A 343 7.12 3.89 7.46
CA SER A 343 6.23 4.58 8.40
C SER A 343 4.78 4.15 8.26
N ILE A 344 4.33 3.90 7.03
CA ILE A 344 2.96 3.48 6.69
C ILE A 344 2.79 1.98 6.93
N ILE A 345 3.68 1.17 6.31
CA ILE A 345 3.53 -0.29 6.25
C ILE A 345 3.79 -0.93 7.62
N SER A 346 4.67 -0.37 8.46
CA SER A 346 4.84 -0.85 9.85
C SER A 346 3.54 -0.82 10.66
N GLY A 347 2.58 0.05 10.30
CA GLY A 347 1.21 0.08 10.83
C GLY A 347 0.27 -0.97 10.21
N GLY A 348 0.68 -1.73 9.19
CA GLY A 348 -0.14 -2.69 8.44
C GLY A 348 -1.05 -2.03 7.40
N ALA A 349 -0.65 -0.90 6.86
CA ALA A 349 -1.30 -0.25 5.73
C ALA A 349 -0.50 -0.44 4.44
N SER A 350 -1.12 -0.16 3.30
CA SER A 350 -0.46 -0.08 2.00
C SER A 350 -0.09 1.37 1.69
N HIS A 351 1.05 1.57 1.06
CA HIS A 351 1.44 2.87 0.49
C HIS A 351 1.19 2.85 -1.02
N LEU A 352 0.20 3.62 -1.50
CA LEU A 352 0.04 3.82 -2.94
C LEU A 352 1.07 4.84 -3.41
N ILE A 353 2.10 4.35 -4.05
CA ILE A 353 3.21 5.16 -4.56
C ILE A 353 3.79 4.61 -5.87
N LEU A 354 3.87 3.28 -6.03
CA LEU A 354 4.43 2.62 -7.19
C LEU A 354 3.33 2.10 -8.13
N GLY A 355 3.59 2.14 -9.41
CA GLY A 355 2.66 1.71 -10.42
C GLY A 355 3.29 0.94 -11.55
N GLY A 356 2.48 0.74 -12.60
CA GLY A 356 2.87 0.03 -13.80
C GLY A 356 4.17 0.56 -14.39
N ASN A 357 5.00 -0.36 -14.85
CA ASN A 357 6.26 -0.06 -15.52
C ASN A 357 7.31 0.69 -14.65
N GLY A 358 7.26 0.51 -13.31
CA GLY A 358 8.22 1.15 -12.40
C GLY A 358 8.02 2.66 -12.19
N ARG A 359 6.81 3.16 -12.41
CA ARG A 359 6.47 4.57 -12.21
C ARG A 359 6.23 4.90 -10.75
N VAL A 360 6.59 6.14 -10.36
CA VAL A 360 6.48 6.64 -8.98
C VAL A 360 5.62 7.89 -8.96
N LEU A 361 4.63 7.94 -8.06
CA LEU A 361 3.77 9.11 -7.88
C LEU A 361 4.47 10.22 -7.09
N TYR A 362 4.51 11.41 -7.64
CA TYR A 362 4.92 12.61 -6.91
C TYR A 362 3.87 13.72 -6.96
N HIS A 363 2.75 13.46 -7.64
CA HIS A 363 1.64 14.38 -7.83
C HIS A 363 0.30 13.65 -7.80
N ALA A 364 -0.77 14.35 -7.37
CA ALA A 364 -2.13 13.80 -7.32
C ALA A 364 -2.74 13.52 -8.71
N TYR A 365 -2.26 14.18 -9.75
CA TYR A 365 -2.57 13.85 -11.13
C TYR A 365 -1.60 12.76 -11.60
N TYR A 366 -2.05 11.52 -11.66
CA TYR A 366 -1.21 10.33 -11.80
C TYR A 366 -0.47 10.22 -13.13
N VAL A 367 -0.92 10.93 -14.16
CA VAL A 367 -0.20 11.05 -15.43
C VAL A 367 1.13 11.80 -15.22
N THR A 368 1.20 12.68 -14.22
CA THR A 368 2.40 13.37 -13.78
C THR A 368 3.15 12.48 -12.77
N ASN A 369 4.05 11.64 -13.27
CA ASN A 369 4.79 10.66 -12.49
C ASN A 369 6.25 10.57 -12.94
N TYR A 370 7.09 9.91 -12.15
CA TYR A 370 8.51 9.66 -12.47
C TYR A 370 8.68 8.21 -12.94
N LEU A 371 9.38 8.00 -14.05
CA LEU A 371 9.78 6.67 -14.51
C LEU A 371 11.12 6.31 -13.90
N ALA A 372 11.11 5.42 -12.91
CA ALA A 372 12.32 4.95 -12.25
C ALA A 372 13.13 4.00 -13.14
N SER A 373 14.43 3.95 -12.91
CA SER A 373 15.37 3.08 -13.61
C SER A 373 16.54 2.66 -12.71
N GLY A 374 17.29 1.64 -13.13
CA GLY A 374 18.52 1.21 -12.47
C GLY A 374 18.33 0.87 -10.99
N SER A 375 19.21 1.37 -10.14
CA SER A 375 19.27 1.06 -8.70
C SER A 375 18.00 1.41 -7.92
N ALA A 376 17.23 2.39 -8.35
CA ALA A 376 15.95 2.73 -7.69
C ALA A 376 14.94 1.58 -7.79
N LEU A 377 14.86 0.94 -8.95
CA LEU A 377 13.98 -0.21 -9.17
C LEU A 377 14.40 -1.42 -8.32
N ASP A 378 15.70 -1.63 -8.12
CA ASP A 378 16.23 -2.71 -7.27
C ASP A 378 15.85 -2.47 -5.80
N VAL A 379 15.92 -1.21 -5.32
CA VAL A 379 15.49 -0.86 -3.97
C VAL A 379 13.99 -1.08 -3.79
N PHE A 380 13.16 -0.68 -4.77
CA PHE A 380 11.71 -0.88 -4.70
C PHE A 380 11.36 -2.37 -4.65
N GLN A 381 11.98 -3.20 -5.50
CA GLN A 381 11.77 -4.64 -5.50
C GLN A 381 12.15 -5.25 -4.14
N LYS A 382 13.35 -4.97 -3.63
CA LYS A 382 13.81 -5.46 -2.32
C LYS A 382 12.86 -5.05 -1.19
N HIS A 383 12.39 -3.80 -1.20
CA HIS A 383 11.45 -3.32 -0.20
C HIS A 383 10.13 -4.10 -0.21
N TYR A 384 9.58 -4.38 -1.39
CA TYR A 384 8.34 -5.16 -1.51
C TYR A 384 8.56 -6.66 -1.26
N ASP A 385 9.70 -7.23 -1.64
CA ASP A 385 10.10 -8.58 -1.25
C ASP A 385 10.16 -8.72 0.29
N PHE A 386 10.73 -7.72 0.98
CA PHE A 386 10.74 -7.67 2.44
C PHE A 386 9.33 -7.61 3.05
N VAL A 387 8.46 -6.77 2.49
CA VAL A 387 7.06 -6.62 2.94
C VAL A 387 6.29 -7.94 2.79
N VAL A 388 6.48 -8.66 1.69
CA VAL A 388 5.81 -9.96 1.46
C VAL A 388 6.35 -11.02 2.41
N ALA A 389 7.67 -11.14 2.57
CA ALA A 389 8.28 -12.09 3.51
C ALA A 389 7.86 -11.83 4.98
N ALA A 390 7.66 -10.55 5.34
CA ALA A 390 7.18 -10.12 6.66
C ALA A 390 5.65 -10.11 6.81
N GLY A 391 4.90 -10.56 5.81
CA GLY A 391 3.44 -10.38 5.72
C GLY A 391 2.67 -10.84 6.95
N ASP A 392 3.06 -11.97 7.56
CA ASP A 392 2.43 -12.52 8.78
C ASP A 392 2.61 -11.60 10.00
N LEU A 393 3.67 -10.80 10.01
CA LEU A 393 3.97 -9.84 11.07
C LEU A 393 3.27 -8.50 10.85
N LEU A 394 3.12 -8.10 9.58
CA LEU A 394 2.61 -6.79 9.17
C LEU A 394 1.08 -6.72 9.18
N TYR A 395 0.43 -7.79 8.73
CA TYR A 395 -1.00 -7.78 8.43
C TYR A 395 -1.85 -8.65 9.37
N ASP A 396 -1.30 -9.10 10.51
CA ASP A 396 -2.08 -9.78 11.56
C ASP A 396 -3.18 -8.84 12.08
N PRO A 397 -4.47 -9.14 11.85
CA PRO A 397 -5.58 -8.28 12.27
C PRO A 397 -5.78 -8.24 13.78
N THR A 398 -5.12 -9.14 14.52
CA THR A 398 -5.20 -9.22 16.00
C THR A 398 -4.11 -8.41 16.70
N ARG A 399 -3.13 -7.91 15.95
CA ARG A 399 -2.01 -7.18 16.53
C ARG A 399 -2.44 -5.86 17.16
N VAL A 400 -1.87 -5.57 18.31
CA VAL A 400 -2.12 -4.36 19.10
C VAL A 400 -0.81 -3.59 19.26
N ASP A 401 -0.84 -2.28 19.07
CA ASP A 401 0.30 -1.40 19.37
C ASP A 401 0.48 -1.32 20.89
N VAL A 402 1.59 -1.86 21.37
CA VAL A 402 1.98 -1.87 22.78
C VAL A 402 3.24 -1.03 23.05
N THR A 403 3.64 -0.21 22.09
CA THR A 403 4.89 0.56 22.15
C THR A 403 5.07 1.31 23.47
N ARG A 404 4.05 2.07 23.88
CA ARG A 404 4.09 2.84 25.13
C ARG A 404 3.66 2.05 26.36
N ASN A 405 2.99 0.90 26.16
CA ASN A 405 2.58 0.04 27.27
C ASN A 405 3.74 -0.84 27.74
N ASP A 406 4.55 -1.35 26.81
CA ASP A 406 5.57 -2.36 27.10
C ASP A 406 7.00 -1.76 27.14
N ALA A 407 7.19 -0.54 26.59
CA ALA A 407 8.50 0.13 26.57
C ALA A 407 8.37 1.64 26.80
N PHE A 408 9.48 2.26 27.08
CA PHE A 408 9.64 3.70 27.35
C PHE A 408 8.99 4.18 28.67
N GLY A 409 9.52 5.28 29.20
CA GLY A 409 9.07 5.81 30.48
C GLY A 409 9.36 4.85 31.64
N VAL A 410 8.31 4.47 32.36
CA VAL A 410 8.40 3.55 33.53
C VAL A 410 8.19 2.08 33.13
N ASN A 411 7.83 1.80 31.88
CA ASN A 411 7.56 0.45 31.39
C ASN A 411 8.86 -0.23 30.98
N THR A 412 9.07 -1.46 31.38
CA THR A 412 10.32 -2.19 31.23
C THR A 412 10.16 -3.61 30.69
N GLU A 413 8.98 -3.97 30.21
CA GLU A 413 8.69 -5.28 29.60
C GLU A 413 9.58 -5.51 28.39
N VAL A 414 9.77 -4.47 27.55
CA VAL A 414 10.75 -4.43 26.47
C VAL A 414 11.75 -3.30 26.76
N GLN A 415 13.03 -3.62 26.73
CA GLN A 415 14.10 -2.65 26.96
C GLN A 415 15.04 -2.59 25.76
N PHE A 416 15.52 -1.39 25.46
CA PHE A 416 16.47 -1.11 24.39
C PHE A 416 17.76 -0.53 24.99
N THR A 417 18.90 -1.05 24.55
CA THR A 417 20.23 -0.52 24.90
C THR A 417 21.01 -0.29 23.62
N SER A 418 21.45 0.95 23.41
CA SER A 418 22.23 1.38 22.25
C SER A 418 23.04 2.62 22.62
N GLU A 419 24.12 2.92 21.87
CA GLU A 419 24.86 4.19 21.97
C GLU A 419 24.07 5.38 21.40
N VAL A 420 23.08 5.11 20.53
CA VAL A 420 22.21 6.13 19.93
C VAL A 420 20.85 6.14 20.61
N PRO A 421 20.14 7.28 20.60
CA PRO A 421 18.84 7.37 21.26
C PRO A 421 17.77 6.56 20.51
N CYS A 422 16.90 5.89 21.29
CA CYS A 422 15.68 5.23 20.83
C CYS A 422 14.45 6.04 21.27
N SER A 423 13.44 6.13 20.41
CA SER A 423 12.21 6.88 20.68
C SER A 423 10.97 6.11 20.24
N SER A 424 9.87 6.24 20.98
CA SER A 424 8.53 5.79 20.54
C SER A 424 7.89 6.72 19.49
N GLU A 425 8.54 7.83 19.17
CA GLU A 425 8.06 8.82 18.20
C GLU A 425 9.07 9.01 17.08
N ALA A 426 8.60 9.44 15.89
CA ALA A 426 9.43 9.72 14.73
C ALA A 426 10.26 11.00 14.91
N ILE A 427 11.29 10.94 15.76
CA ILE A 427 12.19 12.05 16.06
C ILE A 427 13.47 11.89 15.23
N PRO A 428 13.91 12.92 14.48
CA PRO A 428 15.20 12.90 13.79
C PRO A 428 16.36 12.58 14.74
N LYS A 429 17.42 11.96 14.22
CA LYS A 429 18.61 11.51 14.99
C LYS A 429 18.32 10.42 16.03
N ASN A 430 17.19 9.71 15.90
CA ASN A 430 16.80 8.60 16.75
C ASN A 430 16.51 7.34 15.94
N LEU A 431 16.59 6.17 16.59
CA LEU A 431 15.89 4.98 16.15
C LEU A 431 14.43 5.09 16.58
N TRP A 432 13.50 5.13 15.61
CA TRP A 432 12.08 5.15 15.91
C TRP A 432 11.57 3.73 16.08
N ILE A 433 11.11 3.41 17.29
CA ILE A 433 10.67 2.08 17.70
C ILE A 433 9.14 2.02 17.71
N ARG A 434 8.59 0.96 17.12
CA ARG A 434 7.16 0.62 17.20
C ARG A 434 7.04 -0.86 17.58
N ILE A 435 6.20 -1.17 18.56
CA ILE A 435 6.06 -2.52 19.10
C ILE A 435 4.63 -2.98 18.97
N PHE A 436 4.43 -4.12 18.31
CA PHE A 436 3.11 -4.75 18.17
C PHE A 436 3.12 -6.14 18.79
N LYS A 437 2.03 -6.49 19.47
CA LYS A 437 1.80 -7.82 20.01
C LYS A 437 0.65 -8.48 19.28
N GLY A 438 0.89 -9.64 18.69
CA GLY A 438 -0.07 -10.40 17.89
C GLY A 438 0.04 -11.90 18.14
N GLN A 439 -0.55 -12.70 17.25
CA GLN A 439 -0.55 -14.17 17.37
C GLN A 439 0.86 -14.75 17.22
N THR A 440 1.70 -14.16 16.38
CA THR A 440 3.08 -14.60 16.14
C THR A 440 4.03 -14.27 17.29
N GLY A 441 3.62 -13.41 18.23
CA GLY A 441 4.45 -12.93 19.34
C GLY A 441 4.59 -11.42 19.35
N LEU A 442 5.80 -10.97 19.62
CA LEU A 442 6.17 -9.55 19.66
C LEU A 442 6.87 -9.17 18.37
N THR A 443 6.32 -8.20 17.65
CA THR A 443 6.92 -7.63 16.44
C THR A 443 7.41 -6.22 16.75
N ILE A 444 8.72 -5.99 16.60
CA ILE A 444 9.36 -4.70 16.87
C ILE A 444 9.85 -4.14 15.53
N HIS A 445 9.33 -2.98 15.15
CA HIS A 445 9.82 -2.20 14.02
C HIS A 445 10.80 -1.14 14.50
N ILE A 446 11.92 -1.05 13.81
CA ILE A 446 12.97 -0.08 14.06
C ILE A 446 13.17 0.69 12.76
N ILE A 447 12.74 1.95 12.72
CA ILE A 447 12.89 2.84 11.59
C ILE A 447 14.06 3.77 11.87
N ASN A 448 15.08 3.71 11.02
CA ASN A 448 16.34 4.41 11.22
C ASN A 448 16.26 5.87 10.74
N LEU A 449 16.12 6.81 11.67
CA LEU A 449 16.11 8.25 11.40
C LEU A 449 17.43 8.93 11.84
N LEU A 450 18.52 8.19 12.08
CA LEU A 450 19.77 8.71 12.63
C LEU A 450 20.40 9.77 11.73
N ASP A 451 20.36 9.60 10.41
CA ASP A 451 20.95 10.54 9.46
C ASP A 451 20.02 11.71 9.11
N GLN A 452 18.74 11.68 9.54
CA GLN A 452 17.74 12.64 9.14
C GLN A 452 17.75 13.92 9.99
N GLU A 453 17.49 15.09 9.36
CA GLU A 453 17.42 16.39 10.00
C GLU A 453 15.97 16.78 10.38
N ASP A 454 14.99 16.19 9.73
CA ASP A 454 13.56 16.40 9.98
C ASP A 454 12.78 15.11 9.79
N SER A 455 11.50 15.12 10.17
CA SER A 455 10.57 13.98 10.01
C SER A 455 9.49 14.24 8.93
N ILE A 456 9.69 15.21 8.03
CA ILE A 456 8.74 15.57 6.98
C ILE A 456 8.86 14.57 5.84
N TRP A 457 7.78 13.83 5.54
CA TRP A 457 7.84 12.70 4.62
C TRP A 457 7.97 13.10 3.13
N ASP A 458 7.48 14.25 2.71
CA ASP A 458 7.47 14.71 1.31
C ASP A 458 8.68 15.59 0.92
N LYS A 459 9.81 15.42 1.64
CA LYS A 459 11.09 16.08 1.37
C LYS A 459 12.18 15.08 1.04
N PRO A 460 13.24 15.50 0.30
CA PRO A 460 14.44 14.70 0.11
C PRO A 460 15.02 14.23 1.44
N LYS A 461 15.53 13.01 1.49
CA LYS A 461 16.10 12.39 2.70
C LYS A 461 17.56 11.99 2.47
N LYS A 462 18.41 12.25 3.47
CA LYS A 462 19.78 11.77 3.43
C LYS A 462 19.82 10.25 3.33
N ILE A 463 20.85 9.76 2.66
CA ILE A 463 21.15 8.32 2.61
C ILE A 463 21.33 7.82 4.03
N ILE A 464 20.73 6.68 4.32
CA ILE A 464 20.83 6.03 5.62
C ILE A 464 22.10 5.19 5.62
N SER A 465 23.13 5.71 6.24
CA SER A 465 24.46 5.13 6.27
C SER A 465 24.97 4.82 7.69
N THR A 466 24.32 5.39 8.72
CA THR A 466 24.72 5.15 10.10
C THR A 466 24.26 3.78 10.55
N GLU A 467 25.25 2.93 10.84
CA GLU A 467 25.09 1.62 11.48
C GLU A 467 25.27 1.77 12.99
N THR A 468 24.53 1.00 13.76
CA THR A 468 24.64 1.01 15.22
C THR A 468 24.20 -0.31 15.81
N GLU A 469 24.85 -0.70 16.92
CA GLU A 469 24.43 -1.88 17.66
C GLU A 469 23.21 -1.58 18.53
N LEU A 470 22.23 -2.50 18.52
CA LEU A 470 21.06 -2.45 19.37
C LEU A 470 20.90 -3.78 20.12
N THR A 471 20.77 -3.68 21.44
CA THR A 471 20.35 -4.80 22.28
C THR A 471 18.88 -4.66 22.65
N ILE A 472 18.09 -5.70 22.37
CA ILE A 472 16.70 -5.83 22.81
C ILE A 472 16.65 -6.85 23.96
N SER A 473 15.91 -6.50 25.02
CA SER A 473 15.69 -7.36 26.18
C SER A 473 14.21 -7.49 26.48
N VAL A 474 13.71 -8.74 26.61
CA VAL A 474 12.31 -9.06 26.95
C VAL A 474 12.24 -10.05 28.10
N ASP A 475 11.07 -10.22 28.73
CA ASP A 475 10.86 -11.21 29.78
C ASP A 475 11.00 -12.64 29.25
N ALA A 476 11.74 -13.50 29.95
CA ALA A 476 12.03 -14.87 29.53
C ALA A 476 10.85 -15.85 29.67
N VAL A 477 9.81 -15.48 30.42
CA VAL A 477 8.68 -16.39 30.70
C VAL A 477 7.75 -16.55 29.49
N GLY A 478 7.50 -15.48 28.75
CA GLY A 478 6.49 -15.45 27.69
C GLY A 478 7.02 -15.75 26.30
N TYR A 479 8.33 -15.68 26.05
CA TYR A 479 8.89 -15.64 24.71
C TYR A 479 9.90 -16.77 24.43
N SER A 480 10.07 -17.08 23.13
CA SER A 480 11.08 -18.01 22.63
C SER A 480 12.50 -17.47 22.83
N SER A 481 13.46 -18.36 23.02
CA SER A 481 14.89 -18.00 23.04
C SER A 481 15.50 -17.80 21.65
N GLN A 482 14.70 -17.59 20.65
CA GLN A 482 15.12 -17.32 19.27
C GLN A 482 14.28 -16.17 18.68
N ALA A 483 14.96 -15.15 18.16
CA ALA A 483 14.35 -14.05 17.41
C ALA A 483 14.57 -14.24 15.92
N SER A 484 13.68 -13.70 15.10
CA SER A 484 13.83 -13.59 13.66
C SER A 484 14.00 -12.11 13.30
N ILE A 485 15.05 -11.78 12.55
CA ILE A 485 15.41 -10.39 12.20
C ILE A 485 15.47 -10.26 10.69
N GLY A 486 14.81 -9.24 10.15
CA GLY A 486 14.85 -8.90 8.74
C GLY A 486 15.12 -7.41 8.53
N TYR A 487 15.82 -7.08 7.44
CA TYR A 487 16.21 -5.72 7.06
C TYR A 487 15.66 -5.41 5.68
N SER A 488 14.98 -4.27 5.51
CA SER A 488 14.40 -3.90 4.21
C SER A 488 15.47 -3.72 3.13
N ALA A 489 16.70 -3.37 3.50
CA ALA A 489 17.84 -3.26 2.59
C ALA A 489 18.29 -4.62 2.00
N ASP A 490 18.01 -5.73 2.70
CA ASP A 490 18.40 -7.09 2.30
C ASP A 490 17.27 -7.83 1.55
N GLY A 491 16.10 -7.19 1.40
CA GLY A 491 14.94 -7.78 0.73
C GLY A 491 14.28 -8.88 1.56
N ALA A 492 13.95 -10.02 0.94
CA ALA A 492 13.16 -11.09 1.56
C ALA A 492 13.87 -11.83 2.72
N ALA A 493 15.16 -11.62 2.92
CA ALA A 493 15.95 -12.40 3.87
C ALA A 493 15.60 -12.08 5.32
N PHE A 494 15.39 -13.13 6.13
CA PHE A 494 15.34 -13.07 7.58
C PHE A 494 16.40 -13.98 8.16
N GLU A 495 17.08 -13.55 9.24
CA GLU A 495 18.01 -14.36 9.98
C GLU A 495 17.45 -14.79 11.33
N LEU A 496 17.83 -16.00 11.77
CA LEU A 496 17.51 -16.47 13.11
C LEU A 496 18.64 -16.10 14.07
N LYS A 497 18.29 -15.38 15.14
CA LYS A 497 19.25 -14.95 16.16
C LYS A 497 18.90 -15.58 17.50
N PRO A 498 19.84 -16.34 18.14
CA PRO A 498 19.61 -16.87 19.48
C PRO A 498 19.56 -15.72 20.49
N MET A 499 18.66 -15.85 21.47
CA MET A 499 18.57 -14.90 22.59
C MET A 499 19.27 -15.48 23.83
N GLN A 500 20.14 -14.71 24.42
CA GLN A 500 20.85 -15.08 25.64
C GLN A 500 19.93 -14.90 26.85
N VAL A 501 19.90 -15.92 27.71
CA VAL A 501 19.18 -15.84 29.00
C VAL A 501 20.09 -15.17 30.04
N LEU A 502 19.59 -14.08 30.62
CA LEU A 502 20.23 -13.37 31.72
C LEU A 502 19.22 -13.12 32.86
N GLY A 503 19.26 -13.93 33.89
CA GLY A 503 18.25 -13.92 34.95
C GLY A 503 16.86 -14.29 34.39
N ASN A 504 15.89 -13.40 34.54
CA ASN A 504 14.55 -13.56 33.99
C ASN A 504 14.35 -12.86 32.61
N ARG A 505 15.45 -12.47 31.95
CA ARG A 505 15.42 -11.75 30.69
C ARG A 505 16.02 -12.58 29.56
N LEU A 506 15.48 -12.40 28.34
CA LEU A 506 16.06 -12.82 27.07
C LEU A 506 16.64 -11.59 26.38
N LEU A 507 17.89 -11.68 25.94
CA LEU A 507 18.60 -10.59 25.26
C LEU A 507 19.06 -11.05 23.88
N THR A 508 18.94 -10.17 22.89
CA THR A 508 19.60 -10.33 21.59
C THR A 508 20.25 -9.01 21.20
N THR A 509 21.44 -9.09 20.61
CA THR A 509 22.21 -7.93 20.14
C THR A 509 22.50 -8.11 18.66
N PHE A 510 22.29 -7.05 17.87
CA PHE A 510 22.50 -7.06 16.43
C PHE A 510 22.76 -5.63 15.92
N ASP A 511 23.34 -5.55 14.73
CA ASP A 511 23.59 -4.28 14.06
C ASP A 511 22.35 -3.82 13.31
N ILE A 512 21.99 -2.55 13.47
CA ILE A 512 20.97 -1.87 12.67
C ILE A 512 21.64 -1.31 11.43
N HIS A 513 21.17 -1.71 10.27
CA HIS A 513 21.56 -1.13 8.99
C HIS A 513 20.33 -0.91 8.08
N GLY A 514 20.47 0.04 7.17
CA GLY A 514 19.35 0.44 6.29
C GLY A 514 18.21 1.15 7.00
N PRO A 515 17.12 1.40 6.29
CA PRO A 515 16.04 2.29 6.74
C PRO A 515 15.07 1.63 7.71
N TRP A 516 14.83 0.32 7.61
CA TRP A 516 13.81 -0.37 8.39
C TRP A 516 14.21 -1.80 8.74
N THR A 517 14.14 -2.12 10.02
CA THR A 517 14.38 -3.46 10.57
C THR A 517 13.12 -3.96 11.26
N ILE A 518 12.82 -5.25 11.09
CA ILE A 518 11.76 -5.96 11.83
C ILE A 518 12.42 -7.05 12.67
N VAL A 519 12.08 -7.07 13.97
CA VAL A 519 12.45 -8.15 14.89
C VAL A 519 11.16 -8.82 15.36
N ASN A 520 11.04 -10.12 15.10
CA ASN A 520 9.97 -10.95 15.64
C ASN A 520 10.53 -11.82 16.78
N ILE A 521 9.90 -11.75 17.95
CA ILE A 521 10.19 -12.61 19.11
C ILE A 521 8.95 -13.46 19.35
N PRO A 522 8.94 -14.74 18.90
CA PRO A 522 7.78 -15.61 19.00
C PRO A 522 7.36 -15.88 20.45
N LEU A 523 6.08 -16.12 20.67
CA LEU A 523 5.59 -16.66 21.94
C LEU A 523 6.19 -18.06 22.16
N LYS A 524 6.46 -18.36 23.41
CA LYS A 524 6.87 -19.71 23.81
C LYS A 524 5.70 -20.66 23.55
N SER A 525 5.96 -21.81 22.89
CA SER A 525 4.93 -22.84 22.69
C SER A 525 4.39 -23.26 24.07
N ARG A 526 3.08 -23.34 24.18
CA ARG A 526 2.45 -23.98 25.35
C ARG A 526 2.63 -25.49 25.14
N ASP A 527 3.55 -26.08 25.91
CA ASP A 527 3.69 -27.52 26.00
C ASP A 527 2.42 -28.16 26.58
#